data_64dc7eeeeeb295d3ddbc37a9d99012e8
#
_entry.id   64dc7eeeeeb295d3ddbc37a9d99012e8
#
_cell.length_a   1.000
_cell.length_b   1.000
_cell.length_c   1.000
_cell.angle_alpha   90.00
_cell.angle_beta   90.00
_cell.angle_gamma   90.00
#
_symmetry.space_group_name_H-M   'P 1'
#
loop_
_entity.id
_entity.type
_entity.pdbx_description
1 polymer ?
#
loop_
_entity_poly.entity_id
_entity_poly.type
_entity_poly.pdbx_seq_one_letter_code
_entity_poly.pdbx_strand_id
1 'polypeptide(L)'
;LCDRRQRQMCIRDSMSSDNETMKAVKEYFSGHNDKKAERIYSFSSQNKYSGAVIDGKCYVFGAPEYVLLNQYDDYTDIYDRYSDRGERILVFGECVNDPQGNIIEEPVIPYAFIILENEIRDTAKETFGYFEKQGVDVVVISGDNPVTASKVAIRAGIRNAENYVDATTLKNEADIKAAIQKYTVFGRVIPEQKKQIIQAYKAAGRVVAMTGDGVNDVLALKCADCSVAMASGSDAASNAAQIVLLDSDFSKMPEVVLEGR
;
A
#
# COMPACT_ATOMS: atom_id res chain seq x y z
N LEU A 1 16.21 12.43 23.75
CA LEU A 1 14.98 12.77 23.01
C LEU A 1 15.25 13.72 21.82
N CYS A 2 16.09 14.72 22.00
CA CYS A 2 16.43 15.69 20.95
C CYS A 2 17.20 15.02 19.77
N ASP A 3 18.11 14.11 20.08
CA ASP A 3 18.94 13.40 19.10
C ASP A 3 18.12 12.43 18.21
N ARG A 4 17.07 11.77 18.75
CA ARG A 4 16.17 10.89 17.97
C ARG A 4 15.34 11.66 16.96
N ARG A 5 14.78 12.82 17.33
CA ARG A 5 14.03 13.68 16.38
C ARG A 5 14.90 14.22 15.27
N GLN A 6 16.13 14.64 15.58
CA GLN A 6 17.07 15.13 14.58
C GLN A 6 17.44 14.05 13.55
N ARG A 7 17.63 12.79 13.97
CA ARG A 7 17.94 11.68 13.06
C ARG A 7 16.75 11.33 12.15
N GLN A 8 15.53 11.36 12.67
CA GLN A 8 14.31 11.17 11.87
C GLN A 8 14.17 12.26 10.80
N MET A 9 14.54 13.51 11.11
CA MET A 9 14.48 14.63 10.17
C MET A 9 15.49 14.53 9.02
N CYS A 10 16.70 14.01 9.28
CA CYS A 10 17.72 13.82 8.24
C CYS A 10 17.28 12.79 7.18
N ILE A 11 16.63 11.70 7.60
CA ILE A 11 16.13 10.69 6.70
C ILE A 11 15.00 11.25 5.85
N ARG A 12 14.10 12.02 6.44
CA ARG A 12 13.02 12.71 5.74
C ARG A 12 13.50 13.51 4.52
N ASP A 13 14.54 14.32 4.71
CA ASP A 13 15.05 15.21 3.66
C ASP A 13 15.86 14.46 2.60
N SER A 14 16.36 13.27 2.94
CA SER A 14 17.14 12.41 2.05
C SER A 14 16.28 11.41 1.24
N MET A 15 15.00 11.23 1.60
CA MET A 15 14.10 10.29 0.92
C MET A 15 13.39 10.94 -0.26
N SER A 16 13.64 10.43 -1.46
CA SER A 16 13.15 10.96 -2.74
C SER A 16 11.73 10.53 -3.13
N SER A 17 11.04 9.70 -2.33
CA SER A 17 9.69 9.27 -2.69
C SER A 17 8.63 10.27 -2.23
N ASP A 18 7.94 10.89 -3.19
CA ASP A 18 6.82 11.80 -2.95
C ASP A 18 5.46 11.07 -2.79
N ASN A 19 5.46 9.84 -2.26
CA ASN A 19 4.21 9.16 -1.97
C ASN A 19 3.50 9.79 -0.75
N GLU A 20 2.19 9.59 -0.64
CA GLU A 20 1.37 10.19 0.42
C GLU A 20 1.83 9.81 1.83
N THR A 21 2.31 8.60 2.02
CA THR A 21 2.91 8.14 3.28
C THR A 21 4.09 9.02 3.68
N MET A 22 5.01 9.29 2.74
CA MET A 22 6.17 10.14 3.01
C MET A 22 5.78 11.61 3.20
N LYS A 23 4.75 12.09 2.50
CA LYS A 23 4.20 13.44 2.72
C LYS A 23 3.69 13.58 4.15
N ALA A 24 2.86 12.66 4.62
CA ALA A 24 2.34 12.66 5.99
C ALA A 24 3.48 12.60 7.05
N VAL A 25 4.49 11.76 6.82
CA VAL A 25 5.67 11.68 7.69
C VAL A 25 6.46 13.00 7.67
N LYS A 26 6.65 13.60 6.48
CA LYS A 26 7.34 14.88 6.31
C LYS A 26 6.60 16.03 7.00
N GLU A 27 5.29 16.04 6.96
CA GLU A 27 4.44 17.05 7.63
C GLU A 27 4.51 16.91 9.17
N TYR A 28 4.39 15.70 9.68
CA TYR A 28 4.43 15.44 11.12
C TYR A 28 5.78 15.78 11.73
N PHE A 29 6.88 15.44 11.07
CA PHE A 29 8.23 15.73 11.51
C PHE A 29 8.74 17.05 10.88
N SER A 30 7.97 18.12 11.01
CA SER A 30 8.34 19.45 10.53
C SER A 30 9.59 19.98 11.28
N GLY A 31 10.68 20.19 10.56
CA GLY A 31 11.94 20.74 11.07
C GLY A 31 13.01 20.66 10.01
N HIS A 32 13.97 21.61 10.02
CA HIS A 32 15.13 21.59 9.11
C HIS A 32 16.30 20.95 9.82
N ASN A 33 17.04 20.10 9.10
CA ASN A 33 18.34 19.63 9.55
C ASN A 33 19.33 19.74 8.40
N ASP A 34 20.48 20.38 8.66
CA ASP A 34 21.52 20.64 7.65
C ASP A 34 22.40 19.43 7.35
N LYS A 35 22.19 18.30 8.00
CA LYS A 35 22.98 17.08 7.75
C LYS A 35 22.59 16.45 6.43
N LYS A 36 23.58 16.26 5.57
CA LYS A 36 23.42 15.56 4.28
C LYS A 36 23.64 14.06 4.45
N ALA A 37 22.84 13.26 3.75
CA ALA A 37 23.07 11.84 3.65
C ALA A 37 24.32 11.55 2.81
N GLU A 38 25.19 10.68 3.32
CA GLU A 38 26.37 10.16 2.62
C GLU A 38 25.98 9.16 1.54
N ARG A 39 24.92 8.37 1.81
CA ARG A 39 24.34 7.39 0.90
C ARG A 39 22.83 7.31 1.12
N ILE A 40 22.08 7.04 0.06
CA ILE A 40 20.62 6.90 0.10
C ILE A 40 20.24 5.53 -0.47
N TYR A 41 19.36 4.82 0.22
CA TYR A 41 18.71 3.61 -0.23
C TYR A 41 17.27 3.95 -0.60
N SER A 42 16.99 4.05 -1.90
CA SER A 42 15.67 4.41 -2.38
C SER A 42 14.64 3.31 -2.12
N PHE A 43 13.40 3.71 -1.85
CA PHE A 43 12.28 2.78 -1.70
C PHE A 43 12.10 1.94 -2.96
N SER A 44 11.85 0.65 -2.77
CA SER A 44 11.38 -0.25 -3.82
C SER A 44 10.17 -1.04 -3.35
N SER A 45 9.29 -1.39 -4.29
CA SER A 45 8.14 -2.25 -4.00
C SER A 45 8.53 -3.65 -3.55
N GLN A 46 9.75 -4.06 -3.85
CA GLN A 46 10.30 -5.36 -3.45
C GLN A 46 10.80 -5.33 -2.00
N ASN A 47 11.53 -4.29 -1.62
CA ASN A 47 12.17 -4.22 -0.30
C ASN A 47 11.29 -3.54 0.76
N LYS A 48 10.27 -2.76 0.34
CA LYS A 48 9.29 -2.11 1.22
C LYS A 48 9.90 -1.19 2.30
N TYR A 49 11.14 -0.75 2.12
CA TYR A 49 11.80 0.23 2.97
C TYR A 49 12.66 1.19 2.13
N SER A 50 13.05 2.28 2.76
CA SER A 50 14.06 3.21 2.30
C SER A 50 15.03 3.50 3.45
N GLY A 51 16.21 4.02 3.14
CA GLY A 51 17.21 4.30 4.16
C GLY A 51 18.22 5.36 3.75
N ALA A 52 19.01 5.79 4.71
CA ALA A 52 20.10 6.73 4.48
C ALA A 52 21.25 6.52 5.48
N VAL A 53 22.48 6.73 5.01
CA VAL A 53 23.66 6.78 5.86
C VAL A 53 23.93 8.23 6.24
N ILE A 54 24.01 8.52 7.54
CA ILE A 54 24.21 9.84 8.11
C ILE A 54 25.19 9.72 9.27
N ASP A 55 26.29 10.47 9.23
CA ASP A 55 27.37 10.39 10.23
C ASP A 55 27.90 8.95 10.41
N GLY A 56 28.08 8.21 9.32
CA GLY A 56 28.58 6.84 9.32
C GLY A 56 27.62 5.80 9.90
N LYS A 57 26.33 6.15 10.12
CA LYS A 57 25.29 5.24 10.62
C LYS A 57 24.19 5.08 9.60
N CYS A 58 23.78 3.85 9.36
CA CYS A 58 22.68 3.53 8.47
C CYS A 58 21.35 3.52 9.19
N TYR A 59 20.42 4.32 8.73
CA TYR A 59 19.04 4.37 9.22
C TYR A 59 18.09 3.89 8.14
N VAL A 60 17.06 3.14 8.56
CA VAL A 60 16.04 2.60 7.66
C VAL A 60 14.65 2.93 8.17
N PHE A 61 13.73 3.04 7.21
CA PHE A 61 12.33 3.34 7.43
C PHE A 61 11.47 2.55 6.47
N GLY A 62 10.55 1.72 6.98
CA GLY A 62 9.74 0.88 6.11
C GLY A 62 8.78 -0.05 6.81
N ALA A 63 8.25 -1.00 6.05
CA ALA A 63 7.33 -1.99 6.56
C ALA A 63 8.04 -2.93 7.55
N PRO A 64 7.40 -3.21 8.69
CA PRO A 64 8.00 -3.97 9.79
C PRO A 64 8.57 -5.32 9.38
N GLU A 65 7.85 -6.04 8.54
CA GLU A 65 8.22 -7.39 8.08
C GLU A 65 9.55 -7.40 7.30
N TYR A 66 9.87 -6.27 6.65
CA TYR A 66 11.07 -6.10 5.84
C TYR A 66 12.23 -5.45 6.59
N VAL A 67 11.92 -4.70 7.65
CA VAL A 67 12.91 -4.00 8.46
C VAL A 67 13.37 -4.85 9.64
N LEU A 68 12.45 -5.52 10.33
CA LEU A 68 12.75 -6.28 11.55
C LEU A 68 13.16 -7.73 11.28
N LEU A 69 12.86 -8.27 10.10
CA LEU A 69 13.20 -9.64 9.72
C LEU A 69 12.74 -10.67 10.78
N ASN A 70 13.69 -11.43 11.32
CA ASN A 70 13.45 -12.45 12.36
C ASN A 70 13.05 -11.86 13.73
N GLN A 71 13.20 -10.55 13.95
CA GLN A 71 12.73 -9.89 15.17
C GLN A 71 11.26 -9.44 15.05
N TYR A 72 10.61 -9.65 13.91
CA TYR A 72 9.22 -9.25 13.71
C TYR A 72 8.28 -9.83 14.76
N ASP A 73 8.50 -11.08 15.14
CA ASP A 73 7.67 -11.80 16.11
C ASP A 73 7.74 -11.19 17.53
N ASP A 74 8.83 -10.52 17.89
CA ASP A 74 9.00 -9.85 19.18
C ASP A 74 8.07 -8.63 19.36
N TYR A 75 7.50 -8.12 18.26
CA TYR A 75 6.66 -6.92 18.24
C TYR A 75 5.23 -7.18 17.77
N THR A 76 4.80 -8.45 17.70
CA THR A 76 3.48 -8.87 17.21
C THR A 76 2.35 -8.17 17.94
N ASP A 77 2.44 -8.01 19.27
CA ASP A 77 1.44 -7.32 20.09
C ASP A 77 1.19 -5.87 19.63
N ILE A 78 2.24 -5.18 19.15
CA ILE A 78 2.12 -3.83 18.62
C ILE A 78 1.39 -3.87 17.29
N TYR A 79 1.75 -4.81 16.41
CA TYR A 79 1.12 -4.93 15.09
C TYR A 79 -0.34 -5.29 15.20
N ASP A 80 -0.68 -6.30 15.99
CA ASP A 80 -2.05 -6.77 16.15
C ASP A 80 -2.95 -5.64 16.68
N ARG A 81 -2.47 -4.90 17.69
CA ARG A 81 -3.21 -3.78 18.27
C ARG A 81 -3.61 -2.71 17.25
N TYR A 82 -2.70 -2.32 16.36
CA TYR A 82 -2.91 -1.23 15.42
C TYR A 82 -3.48 -1.72 14.08
N SER A 83 -3.06 -2.89 13.61
CA SER A 83 -3.62 -3.52 12.41
C SER A 83 -5.11 -3.83 12.59
N ASP A 84 -5.53 -4.25 13.79
CA ASP A 84 -6.94 -4.48 14.13
C ASP A 84 -7.81 -3.22 14.00
N ARG A 85 -7.21 -2.04 14.08
CA ARG A 85 -7.89 -0.76 13.84
C ARG A 85 -7.85 -0.32 12.37
N GLY A 86 -7.13 -1.04 11.51
CA GLY A 86 -6.89 -0.67 10.11
C GLY A 86 -5.80 0.40 9.95
N GLU A 87 -4.96 0.57 10.98
CA GLU A 87 -3.84 1.51 10.97
C GLU A 87 -2.62 0.85 10.32
N ARG A 88 -1.83 1.63 9.58
CA ARG A 88 -0.60 1.18 8.95
C ARG A 88 0.57 1.48 9.87
N ILE A 89 1.44 0.50 10.06
CA ILE A 89 2.60 0.63 10.92
C ILE A 89 3.86 0.66 10.07
N LEU A 90 4.76 1.59 10.37
CA LEU A 90 6.10 1.67 9.81
C LEU A 90 7.12 1.66 10.95
N VAL A 91 8.30 1.09 10.68
CA VAL A 91 9.41 1.05 11.63
C VAL A 91 10.50 1.99 11.16
N PHE A 92 11.02 2.74 12.11
CA PHE A 92 12.26 3.50 12.00
C PHE A 92 13.33 2.87 12.89
N GLY A 93 14.51 2.59 12.34
CA GLY A 93 15.59 1.97 13.09
C GLY A 93 16.97 2.21 12.49
N GLU A 94 18.01 1.78 13.22
CA GLU A 94 19.42 1.82 12.82
C GLU A 94 19.87 0.41 12.42
N CYS A 95 20.44 0.25 11.24
CA CYS A 95 21.07 -1.01 10.83
C CYS A 95 22.37 -1.22 11.59
N VAL A 96 22.64 -2.44 11.99
CA VAL A 96 23.95 -2.82 12.57
C VAL A 96 25.03 -2.72 11.49
N ASN A 97 24.72 -3.19 10.28
CA ASN A 97 25.53 -3.04 9.09
C ASN A 97 24.74 -2.43 7.94
N ASP A 98 25.45 -1.78 7.01
CA ASP A 98 24.83 -1.20 5.82
C ASP A 98 24.19 -2.30 4.94
N PRO A 99 22.96 -2.07 4.41
CA PRO A 99 22.31 -3.00 3.50
C PRO A 99 23.17 -3.37 2.30
N GLN A 100 23.32 -4.66 2.02
CA GLN A 100 24.06 -5.16 0.88
C GLN A 100 23.14 -5.20 -0.36
N GLY A 101 23.45 -4.42 -1.39
CA GLY A 101 22.62 -4.36 -2.60
C GLY A 101 21.15 -3.98 -2.35
N ASN A 102 20.87 -3.10 -1.39
CA ASN A 102 19.53 -2.76 -0.87
C ASN A 102 18.80 -3.92 -0.17
N ILE A 103 19.51 -4.87 0.43
CA ILE A 103 18.92 -5.94 1.24
C ILE A 103 19.45 -5.82 2.67
N ILE A 104 18.53 -5.78 3.64
CA ILE A 104 18.85 -5.87 5.07
C ILE A 104 19.04 -7.35 5.38
N GLU A 105 20.23 -7.74 5.78
CA GLU A 105 20.54 -9.14 6.13
C GLU A 105 20.68 -9.35 7.63
N GLU A 106 20.93 -8.27 8.38
CA GLU A 106 21.17 -8.31 9.81
C GLU A 106 20.10 -7.54 10.61
N PRO A 107 19.98 -7.82 11.92
CA PRO A 107 19.01 -7.17 12.78
C PRO A 107 19.12 -5.63 12.76
N VAL A 108 17.98 -4.98 12.72
CA VAL A 108 17.84 -3.53 12.86
C VAL A 108 17.48 -3.21 14.30
N ILE A 109 18.10 -2.18 14.88
CA ILE A 109 17.74 -1.67 16.20
C ILE A 109 16.56 -0.72 16.01
N PRO A 110 15.32 -1.10 16.39
CA PRO A 110 14.15 -0.23 16.20
C PRO A 110 14.18 0.93 17.19
N TYR A 111 13.98 2.13 16.69
CA TYR A 111 13.92 3.35 17.48
C TYR A 111 12.50 3.85 17.70
N ALA A 112 11.63 3.66 16.69
CA ALA A 112 10.25 4.11 16.74
C ALA A 112 9.35 3.29 15.81
N PHE A 113 8.10 3.13 16.24
CA PHE A 113 6.99 2.71 15.41
C PHE A 113 6.17 3.96 15.06
N ILE A 114 5.90 4.13 13.76
CA ILE A 114 5.11 5.24 13.24
C ILE A 114 3.79 4.67 12.79
N ILE A 115 2.72 5.13 13.42
CA ILE A 115 1.37 4.68 13.17
C ILE A 115 0.71 5.68 12.23
N LEU A 116 0.20 5.20 11.11
CA LEU A 116 -0.51 5.98 10.11
C LEU A 116 -1.96 5.54 10.07
N GLU A 117 -2.86 6.45 10.32
CA GLU A 117 -4.29 6.22 10.16
C GLU A 117 -4.70 6.58 8.72
N ASN A 118 -5.45 5.69 8.08
CA ASN A 118 -6.09 5.98 6.81
C ASN A 118 -7.45 6.63 7.08
N GLU A 119 -7.59 7.89 6.74
CA GLU A 119 -8.88 8.56 6.77
C GLU A 119 -9.78 7.98 5.67
N ILE A 120 -10.96 7.49 6.08
CA ILE A 120 -11.97 7.02 5.14
C ILE A 120 -12.83 8.21 4.72
N ARG A 121 -12.95 8.45 3.43
CA ARG A 121 -13.81 9.52 2.91
C ARG A 121 -15.27 9.28 3.34
N ASP A 122 -15.97 10.33 3.74
CA ASP A 122 -17.37 10.26 4.19
C ASP A 122 -18.30 9.65 3.14
N THR A 123 -18.01 9.89 1.85
CA THR A 123 -18.74 9.35 0.70
C THR A 123 -18.53 7.87 0.42
N ALA A 124 -17.53 7.22 1.05
CA ALA A 124 -17.12 5.86 0.70
C ALA A 124 -18.27 4.84 0.86
N LYS A 125 -18.96 4.87 2.00
CA LYS A 125 -20.06 3.94 2.27
C LYS A 125 -21.21 4.09 1.28
N GLU A 126 -21.55 5.32 0.92
CA GLU A 126 -22.62 5.59 -0.06
C GLU A 126 -22.23 5.08 -1.44
N THR A 127 -20.99 5.35 -1.86
CA THR A 127 -20.44 4.94 -3.15
C THR A 127 -20.42 3.41 -3.29
N PHE A 128 -19.89 2.70 -2.31
CA PHE A 128 -19.87 1.24 -2.36
C PHE A 128 -21.26 0.63 -2.23
N GLY A 129 -22.17 1.22 -1.42
CA GLY A 129 -23.57 0.83 -1.35
C GLY A 129 -24.33 1.05 -2.67
N TYR A 130 -23.97 2.04 -3.47
CA TYR A 130 -24.50 2.21 -4.82
C TYR A 130 -24.11 1.04 -5.73
N PHE A 131 -22.81 0.68 -5.76
CA PHE A 131 -22.34 -0.43 -6.58
C PHE A 131 -22.97 -1.77 -6.17
N GLU A 132 -23.11 -2.03 -4.88
CA GLU A 132 -23.80 -3.22 -4.38
C GLU A 132 -25.25 -3.31 -4.90
N LYS A 133 -26.00 -2.20 -4.84
CA LYS A 133 -27.38 -2.11 -5.38
C LYS A 133 -27.45 -2.34 -6.89
N GLN A 134 -26.36 -2.04 -7.63
CA GLN A 134 -26.25 -2.32 -9.06
C GLN A 134 -25.80 -3.77 -9.35
N GLY A 135 -25.59 -4.61 -8.32
CA GLY A 135 -25.12 -5.98 -8.49
C GLY A 135 -23.64 -6.09 -8.82
N VAL A 136 -22.85 -5.06 -8.50
CA VAL A 136 -21.40 -5.04 -8.70
C VAL A 136 -20.71 -5.53 -7.44
N ASP A 137 -19.93 -6.59 -7.55
CA ASP A 137 -19.08 -7.07 -6.46
C ASP A 137 -17.80 -6.23 -6.41
N VAL A 138 -17.49 -5.66 -5.24
CA VAL A 138 -16.27 -4.86 -5.02
C VAL A 138 -15.21 -5.75 -4.39
N VAL A 139 -14.01 -5.74 -4.98
CA VAL A 139 -12.84 -6.50 -4.52
C VAL A 139 -11.68 -5.55 -4.25
N VAL A 140 -11.01 -5.73 -3.13
CA VAL A 140 -9.83 -4.94 -2.74
C VAL A 140 -8.55 -5.72 -3.03
N ILE A 141 -7.64 -5.12 -3.81
CA ILE A 141 -6.35 -5.71 -4.15
C ILE A 141 -5.25 -4.73 -3.72
N SER A 142 -4.64 -4.99 -2.55
CA SER A 142 -3.67 -4.09 -1.92
C SER A 142 -2.28 -4.72 -1.80
N GLY A 143 -1.25 -3.89 -1.87
CA GLY A 143 0.11 -4.27 -1.49
C GLY A 143 0.36 -4.24 0.02
N ASP A 144 -0.59 -3.74 0.81
CA ASP A 144 -0.50 -3.64 2.27
C ASP A 144 -0.84 -4.97 2.96
N ASN A 145 -0.62 -5.00 4.28
CA ASN A 145 -1.00 -6.13 5.12
C ASN A 145 -2.49 -6.48 4.93
N PRO A 146 -2.85 -7.77 4.77
CA PRO A 146 -4.23 -8.17 4.49
C PRO A 146 -5.22 -7.82 5.62
N VAL A 147 -4.79 -7.87 6.87
CA VAL A 147 -5.63 -7.48 8.03
C VAL A 147 -5.96 -5.99 7.96
N THR A 148 -4.93 -5.14 7.77
CA THR A 148 -5.11 -3.70 7.63
C THR A 148 -6.03 -3.37 6.45
N ALA A 149 -5.80 -3.97 5.28
CA ALA A 149 -6.63 -3.76 4.09
C ALA A 149 -8.09 -4.17 4.33
N SER A 150 -8.31 -5.31 5.00
CA SER A 150 -9.64 -5.79 5.39
C SER A 150 -10.35 -4.80 6.33
N LYS A 151 -9.68 -4.33 7.38
CA LYS A 151 -10.27 -3.37 8.32
C LYS A 151 -10.64 -2.04 7.67
N VAL A 152 -9.79 -1.52 6.78
CA VAL A 152 -10.09 -0.32 5.97
C VAL A 152 -11.31 -0.57 5.08
N ALA A 153 -11.36 -1.72 4.39
CA ALA A 153 -12.48 -2.08 3.52
C ALA A 153 -13.81 -2.23 4.27
N ILE A 154 -13.79 -2.84 5.48
CA ILE A 154 -14.97 -2.92 6.35
C ILE A 154 -15.45 -1.52 6.76
N ARG A 155 -14.54 -0.64 7.19
CA ARG A 155 -14.87 0.74 7.57
C ARG A 155 -15.43 1.53 6.39
N ALA A 156 -14.93 1.28 5.17
CA ALA A 156 -15.43 1.87 3.93
C ALA A 156 -16.80 1.32 3.50
N GLY A 157 -17.29 0.24 4.13
CA GLY A 157 -18.60 -0.36 3.83
C GLY A 157 -18.60 -1.38 2.70
N ILE A 158 -17.44 -1.96 2.37
CA ILE A 158 -17.32 -3.03 1.37
C ILE A 158 -17.86 -4.34 1.97
N ARG A 159 -18.78 -4.96 1.28
CA ARG A 159 -19.42 -6.21 1.70
C ARG A 159 -18.45 -7.38 1.70
N ASN A 160 -18.54 -8.27 2.70
CA ASN A 160 -17.70 -9.45 2.89
C ASN A 160 -16.17 -9.12 2.97
N ALA A 161 -15.81 -7.90 3.35
CA ALA A 161 -14.41 -7.47 3.46
C ALA A 161 -13.64 -8.17 4.61
N GLU A 162 -14.34 -8.87 5.51
CA GLU A 162 -13.75 -9.75 6.52
C GLU A 162 -13.11 -11.00 5.90
N ASN A 163 -13.49 -11.36 4.67
CA ASN A 163 -12.90 -12.48 3.94
C ASN A 163 -11.66 -12.00 3.19
N TYR A 164 -10.52 -12.10 3.84
CA TYR A 164 -9.23 -11.68 3.28
C TYR A 164 -8.25 -12.84 3.13
N VAL A 165 -7.25 -12.65 2.27
CA VAL A 165 -6.15 -13.58 2.06
C VAL A 165 -4.82 -12.84 1.93
N ASP A 166 -3.76 -13.46 2.44
CA ASP A 166 -2.38 -13.05 2.18
C ASP A 166 -1.94 -13.62 0.82
N ALA A 167 -1.71 -12.75 -0.16
CA ALA A 167 -1.35 -13.16 -1.51
C ALA A 167 0.02 -13.85 -1.59
N THR A 168 0.87 -13.72 -0.57
CA THR A 168 2.12 -14.47 -0.49
C THR A 168 1.91 -15.98 -0.36
N THR A 169 0.72 -16.42 0.08
CA THR A 169 0.34 -17.83 0.15
C THR A 169 -0.14 -18.41 -1.17
N LEU A 170 -0.51 -17.57 -2.14
CA LEU A 170 -1.00 -17.97 -3.46
C LEU A 170 0.17 -18.22 -4.40
N LYS A 171 0.53 -19.49 -4.62
CA LYS A 171 1.76 -19.88 -5.33
C LYS A 171 1.58 -20.12 -6.83
N ASN A 172 0.35 -20.37 -7.26
CA ASN A 172 0.04 -20.74 -8.64
C ASN A 172 -1.37 -20.28 -9.06
N GLU A 173 -1.69 -20.43 -10.35
CA GLU A 173 -3.01 -20.05 -10.88
C GLU A 173 -4.19 -20.79 -10.23
N ALA A 174 -4.01 -22.03 -9.81
CA ALA A 174 -5.09 -22.78 -9.18
C ALA A 174 -5.43 -22.19 -7.82
N ASP A 175 -4.42 -21.76 -7.05
CA ASP A 175 -4.61 -21.06 -5.78
C ASP A 175 -5.37 -19.75 -6.00
N ILE A 176 -5.00 -18.97 -7.02
CA ILE A 176 -5.67 -17.71 -7.34
C ILE A 176 -7.13 -17.97 -7.77
N LYS A 177 -7.38 -18.96 -8.61
CA LYS A 177 -8.75 -19.34 -9.04
C LYS A 177 -9.63 -19.75 -7.87
N ALA A 178 -9.09 -20.47 -6.89
CA ALA A 178 -9.79 -20.81 -5.66
C ALA A 178 -10.03 -19.58 -4.77
N ALA A 179 -9.01 -18.71 -4.67
CA ALA A 179 -9.05 -17.52 -3.82
C ALA A 179 -10.10 -16.50 -4.28
N ILE A 180 -10.27 -16.25 -5.58
CA ILE A 180 -11.27 -15.29 -6.10
C ILE A 180 -12.74 -15.71 -5.83
N GLN A 181 -12.97 -16.97 -5.53
CA GLN A 181 -14.31 -17.46 -5.16
C GLN A 181 -14.64 -17.26 -3.67
N LYS A 182 -13.61 -17.05 -2.85
CA LYS A 182 -13.73 -17.08 -1.39
C LYS A 182 -13.44 -15.74 -0.73
N TYR A 183 -12.51 -14.97 -1.29
CA TYR A 183 -12.00 -13.77 -0.63
C TYR A 183 -12.38 -12.50 -1.37
N THR A 184 -12.67 -11.46 -0.61
CA THR A 184 -13.00 -10.12 -1.08
C THR A 184 -11.77 -9.19 -1.02
N VAL A 185 -10.85 -9.47 -0.08
CA VAL A 185 -9.67 -8.65 0.13
C VAL A 185 -8.40 -9.49 -0.07
N PHE A 186 -7.52 -8.99 -0.94
CA PHE A 186 -6.20 -9.57 -1.21
C PHE A 186 -5.15 -8.59 -0.70
N GLY A 187 -4.36 -9.01 0.29
CA GLY A 187 -3.26 -8.21 0.84
C GLY A 187 -1.88 -8.72 0.41
N ARG A 188 -0.84 -7.92 0.55
CA ARG A 188 0.55 -8.20 0.13
C ARG A 188 0.69 -8.61 -1.33
N VAL A 189 -0.18 -8.07 -2.18
CA VAL A 189 -0.22 -8.39 -3.61
C VAL A 189 0.90 -7.66 -4.34
N ILE A 190 1.71 -8.38 -5.11
CA ILE A 190 2.70 -7.81 -6.02
C ILE A 190 2.06 -7.46 -7.39
N PRO A 191 2.67 -6.57 -8.21
CA PRO A 191 2.08 -6.12 -9.48
C PRO A 191 1.68 -7.24 -10.44
N GLU A 192 2.47 -8.29 -10.55
CA GLU A 192 2.16 -9.43 -11.42
C GLU A 192 0.95 -10.22 -10.89
N GLN A 193 0.83 -10.40 -9.57
CA GLN A 193 -0.35 -11.05 -8.99
C GLN A 193 -1.61 -10.21 -9.16
N LYS A 194 -1.54 -8.86 -9.16
CA LYS A 194 -2.70 -8.00 -9.47
C LYS A 194 -3.25 -8.36 -10.86
N LYS A 195 -2.39 -8.45 -11.86
CA LYS A 195 -2.76 -8.88 -13.21
C LYS A 195 -3.37 -10.28 -13.22
N GLN A 196 -2.75 -11.25 -12.55
CA GLN A 196 -3.24 -12.63 -12.49
C GLN A 196 -4.63 -12.73 -11.85
N ILE A 197 -4.91 -11.95 -10.80
CA ILE A 197 -6.23 -11.90 -10.15
C ILE A 197 -7.28 -11.36 -11.14
N ILE A 198 -6.99 -10.27 -11.86
CA ILE A 198 -7.89 -9.73 -12.90
C ILE A 198 -8.16 -10.78 -13.98
N GLN A 199 -7.11 -11.45 -14.47
CA GLN A 199 -7.25 -12.50 -15.48
C GLN A 199 -8.09 -13.69 -14.98
N ALA A 200 -7.95 -14.06 -13.70
CA ALA A 200 -8.72 -15.13 -13.10
C ALA A 200 -10.21 -14.78 -13.03
N TYR A 201 -10.58 -13.55 -12.65
CA TYR A 201 -11.98 -13.08 -12.69
C TYR A 201 -12.55 -13.10 -14.11
N LYS A 202 -11.80 -12.61 -15.11
CA LYS A 202 -12.22 -12.65 -16.53
C LYS A 202 -12.40 -14.08 -17.02
N ALA A 203 -11.47 -14.99 -16.69
CA ALA A 203 -11.57 -16.40 -17.03
C ALA A 203 -12.78 -17.10 -16.37
N ALA A 204 -13.24 -16.58 -15.22
CA ALA A 204 -14.47 -17.01 -14.56
C ALA A 204 -15.75 -16.38 -15.16
N GLY A 205 -15.64 -15.66 -16.30
CA GLY A 205 -16.77 -15.05 -17.02
C GLY A 205 -17.27 -13.73 -16.41
N ARG A 206 -16.48 -13.09 -15.53
CA ARG A 206 -16.82 -11.78 -14.97
C ARG A 206 -16.32 -10.66 -15.88
N VAL A 207 -17.11 -9.59 -15.98
CA VAL A 207 -16.66 -8.31 -16.54
C VAL A 207 -15.99 -7.51 -15.42
N VAL A 208 -14.76 -7.11 -15.63
CA VAL A 208 -13.90 -6.53 -14.58
C VAL A 208 -13.57 -5.07 -14.86
N ALA A 209 -13.96 -4.19 -13.94
CA ALA A 209 -13.43 -2.83 -13.88
C ALA A 209 -12.29 -2.77 -12.85
N MET A 210 -11.16 -2.19 -13.22
CA MET A 210 -10.01 -1.99 -12.34
C MET A 210 -9.77 -0.51 -12.11
N THR A 211 -9.69 -0.13 -10.83
CA THR A 211 -9.29 1.22 -10.43
C THR A 211 -7.91 1.16 -9.78
N GLY A 212 -7.01 2.04 -10.18
CA GLY A 212 -5.66 2.12 -9.62
C GLY A 212 -5.02 3.48 -9.88
N ASP A 213 -4.04 3.84 -9.06
CA ASP A 213 -3.36 5.14 -9.09
C ASP A 213 -1.84 5.01 -9.23
N GLY A 214 -1.29 3.83 -8.97
CA GLY A 214 0.15 3.60 -8.94
C GLY A 214 0.72 2.96 -10.20
N VAL A 215 2.04 3.07 -10.36
CA VAL A 215 2.80 2.34 -11.39
C VAL A 215 2.59 0.83 -11.28
N ASN A 216 2.40 0.34 -10.06
CA ASN A 216 2.16 -1.07 -9.75
C ASN A 216 0.82 -1.60 -10.28
N ASP A 217 -0.10 -0.71 -10.67
CA ASP A 217 -1.44 -1.06 -11.17
C ASP A 217 -1.50 -1.14 -12.69
N VAL A 218 -0.49 -0.64 -13.41
CA VAL A 218 -0.46 -0.54 -14.87
C VAL A 218 -0.78 -1.87 -15.56
N LEU A 219 -0.20 -2.97 -15.10
CA LEU A 219 -0.44 -4.29 -15.69
C LEU A 219 -1.89 -4.76 -15.49
N ALA A 220 -2.47 -4.50 -14.31
CA ALA A 220 -3.85 -4.84 -13.98
C ALA A 220 -4.84 -3.94 -14.74
N LEU A 221 -4.59 -2.63 -14.80
CA LEU A 221 -5.39 -1.67 -15.57
C LEU A 221 -5.49 -2.07 -17.04
N LYS A 222 -4.38 -2.46 -17.67
CA LYS A 222 -4.36 -2.92 -19.08
C LYS A 222 -5.07 -4.25 -19.30
N CYS A 223 -5.21 -5.09 -18.27
CA CYS A 223 -5.87 -6.39 -18.36
C CYS A 223 -7.38 -6.34 -18.13
N ALA A 224 -7.87 -5.32 -17.45
CA ALA A 224 -9.29 -5.15 -17.13
C ALA A 224 -10.13 -4.86 -18.40
N ASP A 225 -11.43 -5.09 -18.32
CA ASP A 225 -12.38 -4.74 -19.39
C ASP A 225 -12.67 -3.23 -19.38
N CYS A 226 -12.67 -2.62 -18.18
CA CYS A 226 -12.71 -1.19 -17.98
C CYS A 226 -11.63 -0.79 -16.99
N SER A 227 -10.93 0.31 -17.23
CA SER A 227 -9.87 0.78 -16.35
C SER A 227 -10.02 2.26 -16.03
N VAL A 228 -9.85 2.57 -14.73
CA VAL A 228 -10.04 3.91 -14.17
C VAL A 228 -8.77 4.29 -13.39
N ALA A 229 -8.21 5.45 -13.69
CA ALA A 229 -7.10 6.02 -12.93
C ALA A 229 -7.52 7.30 -12.21
N MET A 230 -6.76 7.66 -11.18
CA MET A 230 -6.87 8.93 -10.48
C MET A 230 -5.87 9.92 -11.06
N ALA A 231 -6.29 11.16 -11.32
CA ALA A 231 -5.37 12.17 -11.86
C ALA A 231 -4.23 12.53 -10.90
N SER A 232 -4.43 12.38 -9.59
CA SER A 232 -3.38 12.55 -8.57
C SER A 232 -2.39 11.38 -8.51
N GLY A 233 -2.67 10.29 -9.23
CA GLY A 233 -1.80 9.11 -9.30
C GLY A 233 -0.61 9.30 -10.22
N SER A 234 0.01 8.19 -10.62
CA SER A 234 1.16 8.22 -11.55
C SER A 234 0.70 8.46 -12.99
N ASP A 235 1.52 9.19 -13.77
CA ASP A 235 1.31 9.36 -15.22
C ASP A 235 1.20 8.00 -15.93
N ALA A 236 1.94 7.00 -15.47
CA ALA A 236 1.89 5.66 -16.04
C ALA A 236 0.52 5.00 -15.87
N ALA A 237 -0.13 5.18 -14.71
CA ALA A 237 -1.49 4.67 -14.47
C ALA A 237 -2.51 5.44 -15.33
N SER A 238 -2.41 6.78 -15.37
CA SER A 238 -3.28 7.64 -16.19
C SER A 238 -3.18 7.30 -17.67
N ASN A 239 -1.97 7.06 -18.19
CA ASN A 239 -1.77 6.68 -19.60
C ASN A 239 -2.20 5.23 -19.89
N ALA A 240 -2.33 4.38 -18.90
CA ALA A 240 -2.75 2.98 -19.07
C ALA A 240 -4.28 2.82 -18.98
N ALA A 241 -4.97 3.75 -18.34
CA ALA A 241 -6.40 3.69 -18.07
C ALA A 241 -7.22 4.22 -19.25
N GLN A 242 -8.46 3.74 -19.35
CA GLN A 242 -9.46 4.22 -20.32
C GLN A 242 -10.20 5.46 -19.83
N ILE A 243 -10.32 5.60 -18.51
CA ILE A 243 -10.98 6.73 -17.84
C ILE A 243 -10.00 7.29 -16.81
N VAL A 244 -9.93 8.62 -16.72
CA VAL A 244 -9.17 9.32 -15.68
C VAL A 244 -10.11 10.22 -14.89
N LEU A 245 -10.21 10.02 -13.58
CA LEU A 245 -10.97 10.89 -12.69
C LEU A 245 -10.13 12.11 -12.32
N LEU A 246 -10.47 13.25 -12.89
CA LEU A 246 -9.71 14.49 -12.75
C LEU A 246 -9.70 15.02 -11.31
N ASP A 247 -10.80 14.84 -10.59
CA ASP A 247 -10.93 15.23 -9.18
C ASP A 247 -10.24 14.24 -8.23
N SER A 248 -9.76 13.10 -8.76
CA SER A 248 -9.23 11.99 -7.98
C SER A 248 -10.20 11.49 -6.89
N ASP A 249 -11.50 11.59 -7.19
CA ASP A 249 -12.57 11.21 -6.27
C ASP A 249 -13.40 10.06 -6.85
N PHE A 250 -13.23 8.87 -6.29
CA PHE A 250 -13.97 7.67 -6.69
C PHE A 250 -15.48 7.78 -6.48
N SER A 251 -15.95 8.70 -5.61
CA SER A 251 -17.38 8.93 -5.40
C SER A 251 -18.10 9.48 -6.63
N LYS A 252 -17.36 9.93 -7.65
CA LYS A 252 -17.89 10.35 -8.95
C LYS A 252 -18.21 9.20 -9.90
N MET A 253 -17.75 7.98 -9.59
CA MET A 253 -17.99 6.82 -10.45
C MET A 253 -19.47 6.49 -10.68
N PRO A 254 -20.40 6.63 -9.71
CA PRO A 254 -21.83 6.48 -9.99
C PRO A 254 -22.33 7.42 -11.10
N GLU A 255 -21.88 8.69 -11.13
CA GLU A 255 -22.24 9.65 -12.17
C GLU A 255 -21.69 9.21 -13.54
N VAL A 256 -20.40 8.79 -13.59
CA VAL A 256 -19.79 8.27 -14.82
C VAL A 256 -20.56 7.06 -15.38
N VAL A 257 -21.01 6.15 -14.51
CA VAL A 257 -21.82 5.00 -14.94
C VAL A 257 -23.18 5.42 -15.47
N LEU A 258 -23.79 6.45 -14.90
CA LEU A 258 -25.08 6.97 -15.37
C LEU A 258 -24.96 7.67 -16.73
N GLU A 259 -23.91 8.44 -16.95
CA GLU A 259 -23.64 9.12 -18.22
C GLU A 259 -23.32 8.13 -19.36
N GLY A 260 -22.77 6.97 -19.03
CA GLY A 260 -22.43 5.92 -20.00
C GLY A 260 -23.59 4.99 -20.42
N ARG A 261 -24.78 5.18 -19.84
CA ARG A 261 -26.00 4.41 -20.16
C ARG A 261 -26.91 5.17 -21.09
#